data_78e5d10aae3564328e3237de46c8c2b4
#
_entry.id   78e5d10aae3564328e3237de46c8c2b4
#
_cell.length_a   1.000
_cell.length_b   1.000
_cell.length_c   1.000
_cell.angle_alpha   90.00
_cell.angle_beta   90.00
_cell.angle_gamma   90.00
#
_symmetry.space_group_name_H-M   'P 1'
#
loop_
_entity.id
_entity.type
_entity.pdbx_description
1 polymer ?
#
loop_
_entity_poly.entity_id
_entity_poly.type
_entity_poly.pdbx_seq_one_letter_code
_entity_poly.pdbx_strand_id
1 'polypeptide(L)'
;MCLMRGVPGSTKYNDRHNAFFERISYELHEAKINSLESYHLVFFPVVYAAHFYVFVINHFTGKIDVIDNKALDKGVTVHSKYKGFAKALVKAYYLYIKRESPNCLNDISAYGSKHLKLKWKESRNNDDCGVFLLKHMESYFGQEESEWDIGVRNNNVDQLKNFRIEYCWKILSNSGNKEVAVVNEKTLKWKNKQLK
;
A
#
# COMPACT_ATOMS: atom_id res chain seq x y z
N MET A 1 3.63 5.81 -2.84
CA MET A 1 4.54 5.82 -4.00
C MET A 1 4.83 4.39 -4.41
N CYS A 2 4.65 4.01 -5.67
CA CYS A 2 4.72 2.60 -6.09
C CYS A 2 6.19 2.16 -6.18
N LEU A 3 6.64 1.29 -5.27
CA LEU A 3 7.98 0.70 -5.27
C LEU A 3 8.27 -0.19 -6.50
N MET A 4 7.22 -0.52 -7.26
CA MET A 4 7.31 -1.38 -8.43
C MET A 4 6.64 -0.74 -9.64
N ARG A 5 7.03 0.46 -10.04
CA ARG A 5 6.76 0.88 -11.43
C ARG A 5 7.51 -0.08 -12.33
N GLY A 6 6.77 -0.80 -13.18
CA GLY A 6 7.37 -1.67 -14.17
C GLY A 6 8.38 -0.88 -14.98
N VAL A 7 9.67 -1.22 -14.82
CA VAL A 7 10.71 -0.75 -15.74
C VAL A 7 10.38 -1.41 -17.08
N PRO A 8 10.12 -0.65 -18.14
CA PRO A 8 9.85 -1.23 -19.46
C PRO A 8 11.04 -2.06 -19.90
N GLY A 9 10.78 -3.25 -20.40
CA GLY A 9 11.63 -4.24 -21.00
C GLY A 9 13.14 -4.01 -21.02
N SER A 10 13.86 -5.06 -20.63
CA SER A 10 15.31 -5.29 -20.76
C SER A 10 16.28 -4.94 -19.64
N THR A 11 15.86 -4.52 -18.48
CA THR A 11 16.78 -4.48 -17.34
C THR A 11 17.02 -5.88 -16.81
N LYS A 12 18.30 -6.27 -16.69
CA LYS A 12 18.70 -7.54 -16.11
C LYS A 12 18.05 -7.73 -14.75
N TYR A 13 17.73 -8.96 -14.40
CA TYR A 13 17.08 -9.34 -13.14
C TYR A 13 17.70 -8.66 -11.90
N ASN A 14 19.02 -8.51 -11.85
CA ASN A 14 19.77 -7.85 -10.79
C ASN A 14 19.42 -6.35 -10.65
N ASP A 15 19.16 -5.65 -11.75
CA ASP A 15 18.86 -4.21 -11.71
C ASP A 15 17.53 -3.91 -11.03
N ARG A 16 16.54 -4.81 -11.16
CA ARG A 16 15.24 -4.66 -10.48
C ARG A 16 15.33 -4.86 -8.97
N HIS A 17 16.17 -5.81 -8.53
CA HIS A 17 16.41 -6.02 -7.10
C HIS A 17 17.20 -4.88 -6.50
N ASN A 18 18.21 -4.36 -7.20
CA ASN A 18 18.95 -3.20 -6.75
C ASN A 18 18.06 -1.97 -6.62
N ALA A 19 17.22 -1.68 -7.61
CA ALA A 19 16.28 -0.58 -7.56
C ALA A 19 15.25 -0.73 -6.39
N PHE A 20 14.81 -1.96 -6.11
CA PHE A 20 13.97 -2.25 -4.95
C PHE A 20 14.72 -2.00 -3.65
N PHE A 21 15.97 -2.44 -3.53
CA PHE A 21 16.80 -2.28 -2.35
C PHE A 21 17.10 -0.81 -2.06
N GLU A 22 17.54 -0.07 -3.07
CA GLU A 22 17.79 1.37 -2.97
C GLU A 22 16.54 2.10 -2.49
N ARG A 23 15.38 1.75 -3.05
CA ARG A 23 14.13 2.41 -2.68
C ARG A 23 13.69 2.10 -1.26
N ILE A 24 13.75 0.84 -0.83
CA ILE A 24 13.36 0.46 0.53
C ILE A 24 14.33 1.08 1.56
N SER A 25 15.63 1.05 1.29
CA SER A 25 16.64 1.67 2.15
C SER A 25 16.43 3.18 2.27
N TYR A 26 16.09 3.86 1.16
CA TYR A 26 15.76 5.29 1.18
C TYR A 26 14.53 5.57 2.04
N GLU A 27 13.43 4.82 1.89
CA GLU A 27 12.20 5.02 2.68
C GLU A 27 12.45 4.77 4.18
N LEU A 28 13.23 3.76 4.53
CA LEU A 28 13.59 3.48 5.91
C LEU A 28 14.45 4.58 6.52
N HIS A 29 15.42 5.07 5.75
CA HIS A 29 16.26 6.20 6.17
C HIS A 29 15.43 7.47 6.44
N GLU A 30 14.56 7.86 5.50
CA GLU A 30 13.66 9.01 5.66
C GLU A 30 12.73 8.84 6.87
N ALA A 31 12.27 7.62 7.14
CA ALA A 31 11.42 7.29 8.27
C ALA A 31 12.20 7.09 9.59
N LYS A 32 13.54 7.15 9.57
CA LYS A 32 14.43 6.86 10.72
C LYS A 32 14.20 5.45 11.29
N ILE A 33 13.95 4.49 10.43
CA ILE A 33 13.77 3.08 10.77
C ILE A 33 15.06 2.34 10.44
N ASN A 34 15.67 1.71 11.44
CA ASN A 34 16.94 1.02 11.29
C ASN A 34 16.82 -0.39 10.70
N SER A 35 15.72 -1.08 10.97
CA SER A 35 15.49 -2.46 10.52
C SER A 35 14.00 -2.76 10.39
N LEU A 36 13.65 -3.69 9.49
CA LEU A 36 12.30 -4.22 9.34
C LEU A 36 12.03 -5.47 10.18
N GLU A 37 13.02 -6.00 10.89
CA GLU A 37 12.91 -7.26 11.66
C GLU A 37 11.84 -7.22 12.76
N SER A 38 11.67 -6.06 13.39
CA SER A 38 10.69 -5.88 14.48
C SER A 38 9.26 -5.62 14.00
N TYR A 39 9.06 -5.47 12.69
CA TYR A 39 7.74 -5.18 12.15
C TYR A 39 7.03 -6.45 11.72
N HIS A 40 5.85 -6.68 12.27
CA HIS A 40 5.02 -7.84 11.93
C HIS A 40 4.26 -7.68 10.60
N LEU A 41 3.99 -6.45 10.21
CA LEU A 41 3.28 -6.11 8.97
C LEU A 41 4.09 -5.09 8.19
N VAL A 42 4.37 -5.38 6.92
CA VAL A 42 5.03 -4.44 6.01
C VAL A 42 4.16 -4.20 4.79
N PHE A 43 3.72 -2.96 4.61
CA PHE A 43 2.77 -2.56 3.58
C PHE A 43 3.47 -2.10 2.31
N PHE A 44 3.03 -2.62 1.18
CA PHE A 44 3.51 -2.24 -0.16
C PHE A 44 2.33 -1.76 -1.00
N PRO A 45 2.01 -0.45 -0.97
CA PRO A 45 0.99 0.12 -1.83
C PRO A 45 1.40 0.02 -3.30
N VAL A 46 0.48 -0.41 -4.14
CA VAL A 46 0.70 -0.64 -5.56
C VAL A 46 -0.31 0.13 -6.38
N VAL A 47 0.17 0.75 -7.46
CA VAL A 47 -0.66 1.32 -8.52
C VAL A 47 -0.36 0.57 -9.81
N TYR A 48 -1.36 -0.11 -10.36
CA TYR A 48 -1.23 -0.79 -11.63
C TYR A 48 -2.50 -0.61 -12.46
N ALA A 49 -2.35 -0.24 -13.73
CA ALA A 49 -3.48 0.01 -14.65
C ALA A 49 -4.56 0.94 -14.02
N ALA A 50 -4.11 2.06 -13.45
CA ALA A 50 -4.94 3.06 -12.77
C ALA A 50 -5.76 2.52 -11.57
N HIS A 51 -5.40 1.37 -11.03
CA HIS A 51 -6.03 0.78 -9.85
C HIS A 51 -5.05 0.70 -8.68
N PHE A 52 -5.54 1.06 -7.47
CA PHE A 52 -4.78 1.04 -6.23
C PHE A 52 -5.16 -0.20 -5.41
N TYR A 53 -4.16 -0.91 -4.90
CA TYR A 53 -4.30 -2.00 -3.95
C TYR A 53 -3.02 -2.14 -3.11
N VAL A 54 -3.01 -2.97 -2.08
CA VAL A 54 -1.85 -3.15 -1.22
C VAL A 54 -1.50 -4.62 -1.04
N PHE A 55 -0.20 -4.93 -1.10
CA PHE A 55 0.34 -6.16 -0.58
C PHE A 55 0.87 -5.93 0.82
N VAL A 56 0.58 -6.84 1.73
CA VAL A 56 1.09 -6.80 3.09
C VAL A 56 1.89 -8.07 3.35
N ILE A 57 3.19 -7.93 3.62
CA ILE A 57 3.96 -9.02 4.20
C ILE A 57 3.49 -9.18 5.63
N ASN A 58 2.85 -10.30 5.93
CA ASN A 58 2.30 -10.60 7.23
C ASN A 58 3.12 -11.70 7.90
N HIS A 59 4.01 -11.29 8.79
CA HIS A 59 4.91 -12.20 9.51
C HIS A 59 4.18 -13.03 10.57
N PHE A 60 2.99 -12.60 11.05
CA PHE A 60 2.18 -13.42 11.96
C PHE A 60 1.65 -14.69 11.29
N THR A 61 1.22 -14.56 10.04
CA THR A 61 0.60 -15.67 9.31
C THR A 61 1.55 -16.37 8.35
N GLY A 62 2.75 -15.83 8.12
CA GLY A 62 3.69 -16.34 7.12
C GLY A 62 3.13 -16.23 5.70
N LYS A 63 2.42 -15.15 5.38
CA LYS A 63 1.76 -14.96 4.09
C LYS A 63 1.92 -13.55 3.57
N ILE A 64 1.62 -13.38 2.27
CA ILE A 64 1.31 -12.07 1.71
C ILE A 64 -0.20 -11.92 1.65
N ASP A 65 -0.71 -10.97 2.39
CA ASP A 65 -2.11 -10.58 2.29
C ASP A 65 -2.28 -9.59 1.14
N VAL A 66 -3.17 -9.91 0.22
CA VAL A 66 -3.52 -9.05 -0.91
C VAL A 66 -4.84 -8.37 -0.57
N ILE A 67 -4.78 -7.08 -0.34
CA ILE A 67 -5.92 -6.27 0.08
C ILE A 67 -6.33 -5.38 -1.10
N ASP A 68 -7.47 -5.69 -1.69
CA ASP A 68 -8.01 -5.02 -2.86
C ASP A 68 -9.53 -4.87 -2.71
N ASN A 69 -10.05 -3.66 -2.85
CA ASN A 69 -11.49 -3.42 -2.83
C ASN A 69 -12.22 -4.09 -3.99
N LYS A 70 -11.52 -4.52 -5.06
CA LYS A 70 -12.07 -5.33 -6.14
C LYS A 70 -11.89 -6.82 -5.87
N ALA A 71 -12.98 -7.56 -5.96
CA ALA A 71 -12.95 -9.02 -5.84
C ALA A 71 -12.10 -9.68 -6.94
N LEU A 72 -11.68 -10.90 -6.69
CA LEU A 72 -11.25 -11.80 -7.76
C LEU A 72 -12.46 -12.27 -8.55
N ASP A 73 -12.37 -12.22 -9.87
CA ASP A 73 -13.39 -12.82 -10.73
C ASP A 73 -13.37 -14.34 -10.59
N LYS A 74 -14.51 -14.98 -10.93
CA LYS A 74 -14.61 -16.44 -10.86
C LYS A 74 -13.55 -17.09 -11.73
N GLY A 75 -12.76 -17.98 -11.16
CA GLY A 75 -11.68 -18.70 -11.85
C GLY A 75 -10.38 -17.91 -12.01
N VAL A 76 -10.33 -16.65 -11.58
CA VAL A 76 -9.11 -15.85 -11.62
C VAL A 76 -8.30 -16.06 -10.34
N THR A 77 -7.01 -16.35 -10.49
CA THR A 77 -6.09 -16.51 -9.38
C THR A 77 -5.41 -15.20 -9.02
N VAL A 78 -4.86 -15.10 -7.78
CA VAL A 78 -4.01 -13.97 -7.38
C VAL A 78 -2.85 -13.80 -8.36
N HIS A 79 -2.21 -14.89 -8.78
CA HIS A 79 -1.10 -14.83 -9.71
C HIS A 79 -1.50 -14.21 -11.05
N SER A 80 -2.64 -14.61 -11.63
CA SER A 80 -3.09 -14.10 -12.94
C SER A 80 -3.57 -12.64 -12.85
N LYS A 81 -4.36 -12.28 -11.82
CA LYS A 81 -4.85 -10.90 -11.64
C LYS A 81 -3.72 -9.91 -11.45
N TYR A 82 -2.76 -10.23 -10.60
CA TYR A 82 -1.66 -9.33 -10.25
C TYR A 82 -0.35 -9.66 -10.99
N LYS A 83 -0.42 -10.44 -12.08
CA LYS A 83 0.71 -10.74 -12.99
C LYS A 83 1.99 -11.18 -12.27
N GLY A 84 1.83 -11.99 -11.23
CA GLY A 84 2.95 -12.51 -10.45
C GLY A 84 3.64 -11.50 -9.52
N PHE A 85 3.12 -10.28 -9.36
CA PHE A 85 3.73 -9.27 -8.49
C PHE A 85 3.90 -9.76 -7.05
N ALA A 86 2.93 -10.47 -6.48
CA ALA A 86 3.04 -11.01 -5.13
C ALA A 86 4.30 -11.87 -4.97
N LYS A 87 4.53 -12.81 -5.92
CA LYS A 87 5.72 -13.68 -5.90
C LYS A 87 7.02 -12.90 -6.09
N ALA A 88 7.01 -11.90 -6.99
CA ALA A 88 8.18 -11.05 -7.22
C ALA A 88 8.51 -10.21 -5.99
N LEU A 89 7.50 -9.69 -5.30
CA LEU A 89 7.64 -8.92 -4.06
C LEU A 89 8.24 -9.78 -2.94
N VAL A 90 7.70 -11.00 -2.71
CA VAL A 90 8.27 -11.95 -1.73
C VAL A 90 9.75 -12.13 -1.97
N LYS A 91 10.11 -12.44 -3.22
CA LYS A 91 11.49 -12.70 -3.57
C LYS A 91 12.39 -11.49 -3.33
N ALA A 92 11.95 -10.30 -3.75
CA ALA A 92 12.72 -9.07 -3.55
C ALA A 92 12.87 -8.74 -2.06
N TYR A 93 11.79 -8.86 -1.30
CA TYR A 93 11.80 -8.63 0.14
C TYR A 93 12.66 -9.64 0.89
N TYR A 94 12.57 -10.93 0.55
CA TYR A 94 13.43 -11.97 1.11
C TYR A 94 14.92 -11.67 0.88
N LEU A 95 15.29 -11.31 -0.35
CA LEU A 95 16.68 -10.98 -0.68
C LEU A 95 17.15 -9.72 0.07
N TYR A 96 16.28 -8.74 0.25
CA TYR A 96 16.58 -7.56 1.05
C TYR A 96 16.82 -7.92 2.52
N ILE A 97 15.91 -8.66 3.15
CA ILE A 97 16.06 -9.07 4.55
C ILE A 97 17.30 -9.92 4.73
N LYS A 98 17.57 -10.88 3.85
CA LYS A 98 18.77 -11.72 3.92
C LYS A 98 20.08 -10.92 3.82
N ARG A 99 20.06 -9.80 3.09
CA ARG A 99 21.24 -8.91 2.98
C ARG A 99 21.41 -8.06 4.25
N GLU A 100 20.34 -7.45 4.74
CA GLU A 100 20.40 -6.51 5.86
C GLU A 100 20.42 -7.22 7.23
N SER A 101 19.83 -8.40 7.30
CA SER A 101 19.64 -9.19 8.53
C SER A 101 19.88 -10.67 8.27
N PRO A 102 21.13 -11.09 8.06
CA PRO A 102 21.47 -12.47 7.68
C PRO A 102 20.99 -13.54 8.67
N ASN A 103 20.81 -13.17 9.94
CA ASN A 103 20.39 -14.04 11.02
C ASN A 103 18.86 -14.11 11.21
N CYS A 104 18.08 -13.43 10.36
CA CYS A 104 16.63 -13.50 10.41
C CYS A 104 16.16 -14.93 10.12
N LEU A 105 15.50 -15.56 11.11
CA LEU A 105 15.11 -16.98 11.07
C LEU A 105 13.85 -17.24 10.24
N ASN A 106 13.12 -16.21 9.82
CA ASN A 106 11.87 -16.35 9.08
C ASN A 106 12.14 -16.76 7.62
N ASP A 107 11.68 -17.92 7.21
CA ASP A 107 11.71 -18.34 5.81
C ASP A 107 10.62 -17.61 5.00
N ILE A 108 10.90 -16.33 4.72
CA ILE A 108 10.02 -15.46 3.93
C ILE A 108 9.87 -15.98 2.49
N SER A 109 10.83 -16.77 1.99
CA SER A 109 10.80 -17.29 0.63
C SER A 109 9.63 -18.26 0.38
N ALA A 110 9.13 -18.88 1.44
CA ALA A 110 7.99 -19.82 1.41
C ALA A 110 6.61 -19.13 1.51
N TYR A 111 6.55 -17.80 1.73
CA TYR A 111 5.29 -17.11 1.92
C TYR A 111 4.41 -17.19 0.67
N GLY A 112 3.25 -17.81 0.84
CA GLY A 112 2.19 -17.82 -0.17
C GLY A 112 1.36 -16.54 -0.14
N SER A 113 0.59 -16.28 -1.21
CA SER A 113 -0.31 -15.13 -1.26
C SER A 113 -1.76 -15.51 -0.96
N LYS A 114 -2.43 -14.70 -0.12
CA LYS A 114 -3.86 -14.80 0.22
C LYS A 114 -4.56 -13.52 -0.22
N HIS A 115 -5.57 -13.60 -1.09
CA HIS A 115 -6.45 -12.47 -1.38
C HIS A 115 -7.54 -12.39 -0.32
N LEU A 116 -7.59 -11.29 0.42
CA LEU A 116 -8.56 -11.13 1.50
C LEU A 116 -9.98 -10.93 0.95
N LYS A 117 -10.94 -11.60 1.59
CA LYS A 117 -12.36 -11.52 1.23
C LYS A 117 -13.03 -10.38 1.98
N LEU A 118 -12.94 -9.19 1.44
CA LEU A 118 -13.47 -7.98 2.08
C LEU A 118 -14.99 -7.91 2.01
N LYS A 119 -15.63 -7.42 3.07
CA LYS A 119 -17.10 -7.22 3.15
C LYS A 119 -17.58 -6.03 2.31
N TRP A 120 -16.70 -5.03 2.11
CA TRP A 120 -16.96 -3.76 1.41
C TRP A 120 -16.45 -3.73 -0.04
N LYS A 121 -16.46 -4.87 -0.71
CA LYS A 121 -16.06 -4.94 -2.12
C LYS A 121 -16.95 -4.08 -2.99
N GLU A 122 -16.33 -3.32 -3.87
CA GLU A 122 -17.04 -2.47 -4.82
C GLU A 122 -16.46 -2.64 -6.23
N SER A 123 -17.20 -3.28 -7.10
CA SER A 123 -16.76 -3.55 -8.48
C SER A 123 -17.01 -2.39 -9.44
N ARG A 124 -17.95 -1.51 -9.10
CA ARG A 124 -18.40 -0.41 -9.98
C ARG A 124 -17.68 0.91 -9.71
N ASN A 125 -17.12 1.07 -8.52
CA ASN A 125 -16.40 2.30 -8.16
C ASN A 125 -14.94 2.19 -8.61
N ASN A 126 -14.59 2.97 -9.64
CA ASN A 126 -13.22 3.05 -10.15
C ASN A 126 -12.46 4.27 -9.62
N ASP A 127 -13.14 5.23 -8.98
CA ASP A 127 -12.58 6.52 -8.60
C ASP A 127 -12.04 6.54 -7.17
N ASP A 128 -12.54 5.67 -6.30
CA ASP A 128 -12.20 5.66 -4.87
C ASP A 128 -11.18 4.60 -4.45
N CYS A 129 -10.55 3.90 -5.38
CA CYS A 129 -9.57 2.86 -5.04
C CYS A 129 -8.42 3.40 -4.17
N GLY A 130 -8.03 4.67 -4.33
CA GLY A 130 -7.06 5.34 -3.47
C GLY A 130 -7.57 5.55 -2.05
N VAL A 131 -8.85 5.89 -1.88
CA VAL A 131 -9.50 6.01 -0.55
C VAL A 131 -9.53 4.66 0.15
N PHE A 132 -9.95 3.61 -0.57
CA PHE A 132 -9.94 2.25 -0.04
C PHE A 132 -8.53 1.81 0.36
N LEU A 133 -7.50 2.08 -0.48
CA LEU A 133 -6.11 1.79 -0.14
C LEU A 133 -5.72 2.42 1.20
N LEU A 134 -5.98 3.73 1.37
CA LEU A 134 -5.62 4.45 2.59
C LEU A 134 -6.38 3.91 3.82
N LYS A 135 -7.68 3.60 3.67
CA LYS A 135 -8.48 2.96 4.72
C LYS A 135 -7.94 1.57 5.09
N HIS A 136 -7.54 0.78 4.10
CA HIS A 136 -6.92 -0.53 4.36
C HIS A 136 -5.62 -0.38 5.15
N MET A 137 -4.74 0.55 4.75
CA MET A 137 -3.46 0.76 5.44
C MET A 137 -3.63 1.34 6.85
N GLU A 138 -4.67 2.15 7.08
CA GLU A 138 -4.97 2.77 8.39
C GLU A 138 -5.55 1.76 9.39
N SER A 139 -6.29 0.73 8.92
CA SER A 139 -7.12 -0.11 9.77
C SER A 139 -6.78 -1.61 9.75
N TYR A 140 -5.84 -2.04 8.92
CA TYR A 140 -5.40 -3.44 8.89
C TYR A 140 -4.23 -3.66 9.86
N PHE A 141 -4.45 -4.54 10.83
CA PHE A 141 -3.45 -4.92 11.85
C PHE A 141 -3.17 -6.43 11.85
N GLY A 142 -3.52 -7.14 10.77
CA GLY A 142 -3.38 -8.60 10.68
C GLY A 142 -4.55 -9.39 11.25
N GLN A 143 -5.65 -8.72 11.59
CA GLN A 143 -6.87 -9.35 12.12
C GLN A 143 -7.57 -10.23 11.08
N GLU A 144 -8.42 -11.13 11.55
CA GLU A 144 -9.23 -11.96 10.67
C GLU A 144 -10.23 -11.13 9.84
N GLU A 145 -10.49 -11.57 8.62
CA GLU A 145 -11.40 -10.89 7.66
C GLU A 145 -12.81 -10.68 8.21
N SER A 146 -13.28 -11.61 9.08
CA SER A 146 -14.59 -11.56 9.71
C SER A 146 -14.72 -10.45 10.76
N GLU A 147 -13.62 -10.07 11.38
CA GLU A 147 -13.55 -9.05 12.44
C GLU A 147 -13.16 -7.67 11.90
N TRP A 148 -12.67 -7.63 10.66
CA TRP A 148 -12.21 -6.39 10.08
C TRP A 148 -13.34 -5.59 9.45
N ASP A 149 -13.45 -4.32 9.86
CA ASP A 149 -14.35 -3.31 9.30
C ASP A 149 -13.57 -1.99 9.12
N ILE A 150 -13.65 -1.43 7.92
CA ILE A 150 -13.04 -0.13 7.60
C ILE A 150 -14.00 1.05 7.79
N GLY A 151 -15.21 0.79 8.28
CA GLY A 151 -16.25 1.80 8.46
C GLY A 151 -16.84 2.35 7.16
N VAL A 152 -16.54 1.75 6.01
CA VAL A 152 -17.16 2.11 4.73
C VAL A 152 -18.43 1.32 4.54
N ARG A 153 -19.56 2.01 4.41
CA ARG A 153 -20.86 1.41 4.10
C ARG A 153 -21.04 1.34 2.59
N ASN A 154 -21.53 0.19 2.12
CA ASN A 154 -21.79 -0.01 0.69
C ASN A 154 -22.65 1.10 0.10
N ASN A 155 -22.25 1.61 -1.05
CA ASN A 155 -22.94 2.63 -1.83
C ASN A 155 -23.13 4.01 -1.15
N ASN A 156 -22.38 4.31 -0.12
CA ASN A 156 -22.43 5.65 0.49
C ASN A 156 -21.40 6.58 -0.19
N VAL A 157 -21.82 7.20 -1.29
CA VAL A 157 -20.98 8.12 -2.09
C VAL A 157 -20.51 9.32 -1.27
N ASP A 158 -21.39 9.86 -0.41
CA ASP A 158 -21.04 11.02 0.42
C ASP A 158 -19.98 10.66 1.47
N GLN A 159 -20.04 9.46 2.03
CA GLN A 159 -19.04 8.98 2.94
C GLN A 159 -17.65 8.90 2.27
N LEU A 160 -17.58 8.33 1.06
CA LEU A 160 -16.33 8.25 0.30
C LEU A 160 -15.80 9.64 -0.07
N LYS A 161 -16.69 10.58 -0.42
CA LYS A 161 -16.33 11.97 -0.66
C LYS A 161 -15.72 12.64 0.59
N ASN A 162 -16.31 12.41 1.76
CA ASN A 162 -15.79 12.93 3.01
C ASN A 162 -14.41 12.34 3.34
N PHE A 163 -14.19 11.05 3.12
CA PHE A 163 -12.87 10.44 3.27
C PHE A 163 -11.85 10.99 2.28
N ARG A 164 -12.21 11.30 1.02
CA ARG A 164 -11.30 11.99 0.09
C ARG A 164 -10.83 13.33 0.65
N ILE A 165 -11.78 14.12 1.18
CA ILE A 165 -11.46 15.44 1.77
C ILE A 165 -10.56 15.26 2.99
N GLU A 166 -10.90 14.32 3.88
CA GLU A 166 -10.12 14.03 5.09
C GLU A 166 -8.68 13.61 4.75
N TYR A 167 -8.50 12.65 3.84
CA TYR A 167 -7.16 12.20 3.45
C TYR A 167 -6.38 13.27 2.68
N CYS A 168 -7.05 14.01 1.81
CA CYS A 168 -6.42 15.14 1.15
C CYS A 168 -5.88 16.13 2.19
N TRP A 169 -6.68 16.49 3.18
CA TRP A 169 -6.25 17.36 4.26
C TRP A 169 -5.11 16.77 5.08
N LYS A 170 -5.22 15.51 5.52
CA LYS A 170 -4.16 14.82 6.28
C LYS A 170 -2.83 14.82 5.54
N ILE A 171 -2.84 14.57 4.22
CA ILE A 171 -1.62 14.55 3.39
C ILE A 171 -1.04 15.95 3.24
N LEU A 172 -1.87 16.93 2.95
CA LEU A 172 -1.43 18.31 2.69
C LEU A 172 -0.95 19.02 3.94
N SER A 173 -1.58 18.77 5.11
CA SER A 173 -1.25 19.43 6.39
C SER A 173 -0.20 18.67 7.22
N ASN A 174 0.26 17.50 6.76
CA ASN A 174 1.25 16.71 7.50
C ASN A 174 2.59 17.44 7.60
N SER A 175 3.22 17.39 8.76
CA SER A 175 4.54 18.01 9.00
C SER A 175 5.66 17.46 8.11
N GLY A 176 5.54 16.22 7.65
CA GLY A 176 6.44 15.60 6.65
C GLY A 176 6.22 16.09 5.22
N ASN A 177 5.14 16.86 4.95
CA ASN A 177 4.93 17.48 3.66
C ASN A 177 5.86 18.69 3.51
N LYS A 178 6.85 18.60 2.62
CA LYS A 178 7.81 19.69 2.37
C LYS A 178 7.16 21.00 1.92
N GLU A 179 5.95 20.92 1.36
CA GLU A 179 5.17 22.05 0.85
C GLU A 179 4.08 22.55 1.82
N VAL A 180 4.06 22.09 3.07
CA VAL A 180 2.99 22.43 4.04
C VAL A 180 2.86 23.95 4.26
N ALA A 181 3.96 24.68 4.27
CA ALA A 181 3.95 26.14 4.42
C ALA A 181 3.24 26.83 3.23
N VAL A 182 3.53 26.39 2.01
CA VAL A 182 2.92 26.89 0.78
C VAL A 182 1.42 26.59 0.75
N VAL A 183 1.03 25.37 1.17
CA VAL A 183 -0.38 24.98 1.28
C VAL A 183 -1.12 25.88 2.25
N ASN A 184 -0.56 26.11 3.44
CA ASN A 184 -1.17 26.97 4.46
C ASN A 184 -1.32 28.41 3.99
N GLU A 185 -0.30 28.98 3.35
CA GLU A 185 -0.36 30.33 2.80
C GLU A 185 -1.45 30.48 1.74
N LYS A 186 -1.52 29.53 0.79
CA LYS A 186 -2.56 29.52 -0.26
C LYS A 186 -3.96 29.38 0.32
N THR A 187 -4.12 28.55 1.33
CA THR A 187 -5.39 28.35 2.04
C THR A 187 -5.86 29.64 2.72
N LEU A 188 -4.96 30.35 3.41
CA LEU A 188 -5.27 31.63 4.03
C LEU A 188 -5.64 32.71 2.98
N LYS A 189 -4.90 32.82 1.89
CA LYS A 189 -5.21 33.73 0.78
C LYS A 189 -6.58 33.44 0.17
N TRP A 190 -6.94 32.17 0.01
CA TRP A 190 -8.25 31.78 -0.51
C TRP A 190 -9.37 32.15 0.48
N LYS A 191 -9.22 31.85 1.78
CA LYS A 191 -10.18 32.24 2.83
C LYS A 191 -10.44 33.75 2.84
N ASN A 192 -9.38 34.56 2.78
CA ASN A 192 -9.50 36.01 2.81
C ASN A 192 -10.18 36.60 1.57
N LYS A 193 -10.19 35.86 0.42
CA LYS A 193 -10.94 36.25 -0.78
C LYS A 193 -12.44 35.93 -0.68
N GLN A 194 -12.83 34.93 0.10
CA GLN A 194 -14.23 34.53 0.28
C GLN A 194 -14.97 35.42 1.30
N LEU A 195 -14.22 36.14 2.15
CA LEU A 195 -14.77 37.03 3.19
C LEU A 195 -14.92 38.50 2.71
N LYS A 196 -14.57 38.78 1.45
CA LYS A 196 -14.79 40.08 0.78
C LYS A 196 -15.92 39.96 -0.21
#